data_ba8f0e8996163bfbbae3b28e8b4f53c6
#
_entry.id   ba8f0e8996163bfbbae3b28e8b4f53c6
#
_cell.length_a   1.000
_cell.length_b   1.000
_cell.length_c   1.000
_cell.angle_alpha   90.00
_cell.angle_beta   90.00
_cell.angle_gamma   90.00
#
_symmetry.space_group_name_H-M   'P 1'
#
loop_
_entity.id
_entity.type
_entity.pdbx_description
1 polymer ?
#
loop_
_entity_poly.entity_id
_entity_poly.type
_entity_poly.pdbx_seq_one_letter_code
_entity_poly.pdbx_strand_id
1 'polypeptide(L)'
;MIGAPREAIRTAQGLLLAAEAETIKRAHDAACAACPYRVENCHECRYNGREFRDERYRNPLLSCIAPCAKYKTQQEQQKIERIMGSGGVSERFRSRTFATFQATPATKPAVDLCRRFCSAVKLDPKVPGLLLKGNCGTGKTHLAVAILRETAEAGIPGMFVVVPDLLAKMKASFSTKDGKAAELVEAAKNAPLLVLDDLGAEDPKPWVTELIYVLINHRYEHMLPTIITTNYDGKRIADVFGLRVASRLSEMTVPVNIRAEDYRMKGAC
;
A
#
# COMPACT_ATOMS: atom_id res chain seq x y z
N MET A 1 -68.29 -5.49 25.60
CA MET A 1 -66.86 -5.46 25.21
C MET A 1 -66.70 -4.35 24.17
N ILE A 2 -66.18 -3.20 24.59
CA ILE A 2 -66.04 -2.00 23.75
C ILE A 2 -64.63 -2.06 23.20
N GLY A 3 -64.54 -2.42 21.90
CA GLY A 3 -63.23 -2.39 21.22
C GLY A 3 -62.75 -0.95 21.04
N ALA A 4 -61.53 -0.66 21.46
CA ALA A 4 -60.91 0.63 21.21
C ALA A 4 -60.86 0.93 19.71
N PRO A 5 -61.12 2.16 19.28
CA PRO A 5 -61.17 2.52 17.88
C PRO A 5 -59.77 2.27 17.23
N ARG A 6 -59.76 1.69 16.04
CA ARG A 6 -58.53 1.38 15.31
C ARG A 6 -57.59 2.59 15.08
N GLU A 7 -58.12 3.78 15.13
CA GLU A 7 -57.35 5.05 15.09
C GLU A 7 -56.54 5.31 16.36
N ALA A 8 -57.10 5.03 17.56
CA ALA A 8 -56.39 5.21 18.81
C ALA A 8 -55.19 4.25 18.96
N ILE A 9 -55.33 3.03 18.43
CA ILE A 9 -54.21 2.06 18.40
C ILE A 9 -53.11 2.49 17.43
N ARG A 10 -53.46 3.01 16.26
CA ARG A 10 -52.49 3.56 15.29
C ARG A 10 -51.76 4.79 15.85
N THR A 11 -52.43 5.68 16.54
CA THR A 11 -51.84 6.88 17.15
C THR A 11 -50.90 6.50 18.32
N ALA A 12 -51.31 5.53 19.16
CA ALA A 12 -50.46 5.03 20.23
C ALA A 12 -49.21 4.30 19.71
N GLN A 13 -49.33 3.49 18.68
CA GLN A 13 -48.18 2.86 18.02
C GLN A 13 -47.26 3.88 17.36
N GLY A 14 -47.82 4.94 16.74
CA GLY A 14 -47.04 6.03 16.15
C GLY A 14 -46.26 6.82 17.21
N LEU A 15 -46.87 7.10 18.36
CA LEU A 15 -46.22 7.76 19.49
C LEU A 15 -45.12 6.92 20.15
N LEU A 16 -45.34 5.61 20.29
CA LEU A 16 -44.33 4.67 20.76
C LEU A 16 -43.11 4.60 19.85
N LEU A 17 -43.33 4.49 18.57
CA LEU A 17 -42.24 4.49 17.55
C LEU A 17 -41.48 5.82 17.50
N ALA A 18 -42.18 6.95 17.72
CA ALA A 18 -41.53 8.26 17.79
C ALA A 18 -40.69 8.43 19.07
N ALA A 19 -41.20 7.93 20.23
CA ALA A 19 -40.46 7.96 21.48
C ALA A 19 -39.25 7.05 21.48
N GLU A 20 -39.32 5.88 20.84
CA GLU A 20 -38.20 4.99 20.63
C GLU A 20 -37.16 5.62 19.70
N ALA A 21 -37.58 6.27 18.61
CA ALA A 21 -36.70 6.97 17.69
C ALA A 21 -35.96 8.13 18.36
N GLU A 22 -36.64 8.90 19.22
CA GLU A 22 -36.05 9.99 20.01
C GLU A 22 -35.03 9.47 21.02
N THR A 23 -35.34 8.35 21.71
CA THR A 23 -34.44 7.71 22.68
C THR A 23 -33.18 7.18 22.00
N ILE A 24 -33.34 6.55 20.83
CA ILE A 24 -32.22 6.05 20.01
C ILE A 24 -31.38 7.23 19.50
N LYS A 25 -32.00 8.31 19.06
CA LYS A 25 -31.31 9.53 18.62
C LYS A 25 -30.48 10.13 19.74
N ARG A 26 -31.04 10.27 20.96
CA ARG A 26 -30.29 10.79 22.12
C ARG A 26 -29.12 9.90 22.51
N ALA A 27 -29.29 8.58 22.47
CA ALA A 27 -28.21 7.64 22.73
C ALA A 27 -27.10 7.72 21.66
N HIS A 28 -27.48 7.90 20.40
CA HIS A 28 -26.56 8.12 19.30
C HIS A 28 -25.80 9.44 19.45
N ASP A 29 -26.51 10.56 19.75
CA ASP A 29 -25.89 11.87 19.92
C ASP A 29 -24.93 11.89 21.13
N ALA A 30 -25.26 11.21 22.21
CA ALA A 30 -24.40 11.04 23.38
C ALA A 30 -23.15 10.19 23.03
N ALA A 31 -23.31 9.10 22.27
CA ALA A 31 -22.21 8.27 21.84
C ALA A 31 -21.31 8.97 20.80
N CYS A 32 -21.91 9.78 19.91
CA CYS A 32 -21.15 10.63 18.99
C CYS A 32 -20.42 11.76 19.73
N ALA A 33 -20.98 12.32 20.81
CA ALA A 33 -20.30 13.31 21.63
C ALA A 33 -19.10 12.73 22.38
N ALA A 34 -19.18 11.46 22.79
CA ALA A 34 -18.09 10.72 23.44
C ALA A 34 -17.16 10.01 22.45
N CYS A 35 -17.42 10.10 21.15
CA CYS A 35 -16.62 9.43 20.13
C CYS A 35 -15.21 10.03 20.08
N PRO A 36 -14.14 9.26 20.36
CA PRO A 36 -12.77 9.74 20.31
C PRO A 36 -12.32 10.13 18.89
N TYR A 37 -13.16 9.86 17.88
CA TYR A 37 -12.92 10.08 16.45
C TYR A 37 -13.80 11.21 15.90
N ARG A 38 -14.38 12.03 16.78
CA ARG A 38 -15.21 13.16 16.37
C ARG A 38 -14.39 14.14 15.54
N VAL A 39 -14.60 14.12 14.22
CA VAL A 39 -14.11 15.17 13.32
C VAL A 39 -15.09 16.32 13.39
N GLU A 40 -14.60 17.56 13.48
CA GLU A 40 -15.44 18.74 13.34
C GLU A 40 -16.29 18.60 12.05
N ASN A 41 -17.63 18.79 12.17
CA ASN A 41 -18.60 18.60 11.09
C ASN A 41 -18.82 17.14 10.61
N CYS A 42 -18.78 16.17 11.52
CA CYS A 42 -19.19 14.80 11.20
C CYS A 42 -20.71 14.72 10.94
N HIS A 43 -21.15 15.15 9.75
CA HIS A 43 -22.54 15.01 9.29
C HIS A 43 -22.81 13.69 8.58
N GLU A 44 -21.85 12.77 8.53
CA GLU A 44 -21.90 11.54 7.74
C GLU A 44 -22.25 10.27 8.51
N CYS A 45 -22.48 10.37 9.82
CA CYS A 45 -23.23 9.29 10.48
C CYS A 45 -24.64 9.32 9.91
N ARG A 46 -24.84 8.66 8.77
CA ARG A 46 -26.17 8.42 8.22
C ARG A 46 -26.92 7.53 9.18
N TYR A 47 -27.47 8.13 10.21
CA TYR A 47 -28.54 7.57 10.98
C TYR A 47 -29.79 7.54 10.09
N ASN A 48 -29.86 6.51 9.24
CA ASN A 48 -31.06 6.24 8.48
C ASN A 48 -31.87 5.27 9.35
N GLY A 49 -32.94 5.74 10.00
CA GLY A 49 -33.82 4.96 10.85
C GLY A 49 -34.44 3.70 10.20
N ARG A 50 -34.05 3.41 8.95
CA ARG A 50 -34.37 2.17 8.22
C ARG A 50 -33.34 1.05 8.37
N GLU A 51 -32.08 1.35 8.73
CA GLU A 51 -31.01 0.34 8.83
C GLU A 51 -30.99 -0.40 10.16
N PHE A 52 -31.74 0.07 11.16
CA PHE A 52 -31.90 -0.60 12.46
C PHE A 52 -32.82 -1.83 12.44
N ARG A 53 -33.29 -2.29 11.28
CA ARG A 53 -34.07 -3.54 11.17
C ARG A 53 -33.22 -4.80 11.14
N ASP A 54 -31.93 -4.67 11.03
CA ASP A 54 -31.01 -5.81 11.07
C ASP A 54 -30.84 -6.25 12.54
N GLU A 55 -31.23 -7.48 12.87
CA GLU A 55 -31.15 -8.04 14.22
C GLU A 55 -29.74 -8.02 14.83
N ARG A 56 -28.71 -7.91 14.00
CA ARG A 56 -27.31 -7.76 14.41
C ARG A 56 -27.00 -6.43 15.11
N TYR A 57 -27.88 -5.44 15.01
CA TYR A 57 -27.71 -4.08 15.56
C TYR A 57 -28.67 -3.75 16.70
N ARG A 58 -29.21 -4.77 17.39
CA ARG A 58 -30.12 -4.57 18.54
C ARG A 58 -29.51 -3.85 19.74
N ASN A 59 -28.19 -3.69 19.77
CA ASN A 59 -27.51 -2.93 20.83
C ASN A 59 -27.11 -1.54 20.32
N PRO A 60 -27.77 -0.45 20.78
CA PRO A 60 -27.45 0.92 20.36
C PRO A 60 -25.98 1.31 20.64
N LEU A 61 -25.36 0.74 21.68
CA LEU A 61 -23.96 0.95 22.02
C LEU A 61 -23.00 0.28 21.01
N LEU A 62 -23.41 -0.84 20.41
CA LEU A 62 -22.61 -1.54 19.39
C LEU A 62 -22.72 -0.88 18.00
N SER A 63 -23.83 -0.18 17.71
CA SER A 63 -24.00 0.52 16.44
C SER A 63 -23.08 1.72 16.29
N CYS A 64 -22.67 2.33 17.41
CA CYS A 64 -21.66 3.41 17.42
C CYS A 64 -20.23 2.89 17.28
N ILE A 65 -20.01 1.57 17.38
CA ILE A 65 -18.69 0.93 17.19
C ILE A 65 -18.43 0.65 15.71
N ALA A 66 -19.46 0.65 14.85
CA ALA A 66 -19.23 0.58 13.41
C ALA A 66 -18.57 1.89 12.93
N PRO A 67 -17.32 1.87 12.51
CA PRO A 67 -16.63 3.08 12.11
C PRO A 67 -17.36 3.72 10.93
N CYS A 68 -17.62 5.05 11.01
CA CYS A 68 -18.21 5.79 9.89
C CYS A 68 -17.31 5.73 8.65
N ALA A 69 -17.87 5.99 7.47
CA ALA A 69 -17.12 5.93 6.22
C ALA A 69 -15.84 6.80 6.26
N LYS A 70 -15.92 8.01 6.83
CA LYS A 70 -14.73 8.88 7.01
C LYS A 70 -13.68 8.27 7.93
N TYR A 71 -14.10 7.64 9.03
CA TYR A 71 -13.18 6.97 9.94
C TYR A 71 -12.52 5.75 9.28
N LYS A 72 -13.28 4.94 8.52
CA LYS A 72 -12.72 3.85 7.72
C LYS A 72 -11.68 4.37 6.73
N THR A 73 -12.05 5.41 5.98
CA THR A 73 -11.12 6.03 5.01
C THR A 73 -9.87 6.58 5.71
N GLN A 74 -10.03 7.23 6.86
CA GLN A 74 -8.90 7.76 7.62
C GLN A 74 -8.03 6.65 8.22
N GLN A 75 -8.63 5.57 8.72
CA GLN A 75 -7.92 4.38 9.20
C GLN A 75 -7.17 3.68 8.07
N GLU A 76 -7.81 3.53 6.92
CA GLU A 76 -7.19 2.99 5.71
C GLU A 76 -6.02 3.87 5.27
N GLN A 77 -6.21 5.18 5.24
CA GLN A 77 -5.16 6.15 4.93
C GLN A 77 -3.98 6.06 5.92
N GLN A 78 -4.27 6.04 7.23
CA GLN A 78 -3.24 5.88 8.26
C GLN A 78 -2.53 4.52 8.17
N LYS A 79 -3.26 3.44 7.83
CA LYS A 79 -2.67 2.12 7.60
C LYS A 79 -1.73 2.16 6.40
N ILE A 80 -2.14 2.78 5.29
CA ILE A 80 -1.32 2.97 4.11
C ILE A 80 -0.09 3.80 4.46
N GLU A 81 -0.25 4.93 5.14
CA GLU A 81 0.86 5.78 5.56
C GLU A 81 1.82 5.06 6.50
N ARG A 82 1.30 4.23 7.41
CA ARG A 82 2.12 3.39 8.30
C ARG A 82 2.90 2.33 7.49
N ILE A 83 2.25 1.65 6.55
CA ILE A 83 2.90 0.69 5.65
C ILE A 83 3.97 1.39 4.83
N MET A 84 3.66 2.55 4.25
CA MET A 84 4.60 3.35 3.46
C MET A 84 5.75 3.89 4.29
N GLY A 85 5.49 4.32 5.54
CA GLY A 85 6.49 4.83 6.46
C GLY A 85 7.39 3.73 7.04
N SER A 86 6.81 2.65 7.54
CA SER A 86 7.54 1.47 8.02
C SER A 86 8.18 0.67 6.88
N GLY A 87 7.61 0.76 5.68
CA GLY A 87 8.12 0.14 4.46
C GLY A 87 9.36 0.82 3.87
N GLY A 88 9.89 1.88 4.48
CA GLY A 88 11.16 2.51 4.05
C GLY A 88 11.03 3.57 2.95
N VAL A 89 9.81 3.95 2.54
CA VAL A 89 9.61 5.01 1.54
C VAL A 89 9.94 6.37 2.13
N SER A 90 10.90 7.09 1.53
CA SER A 90 11.26 8.45 1.95
C SER A 90 10.10 9.43 1.76
N GLU A 91 10.06 10.49 2.57
CA GLU A 91 9.00 11.50 2.54
C GLU A 91 8.76 12.09 1.15
N ARG A 92 9.83 12.35 0.41
CA ARG A 92 9.79 12.86 -0.98
C ARG A 92 8.94 11.99 -1.92
N PHE A 93 8.87 10.68 -1.68
CA PHE A 93 8.17 9.72 -2.54
C PHE A 93 6.81 9.29 -2.00
N ARG A 94 6.47 9.59 -0.73
CA ARG A 94 5.20 9.16 -0.13
C ARG A 94 3.95 9.61 -0.87
N SER A 95 3.98 10.78 -1.52
CA SER A 95 2.86 11.32 -2.30
C SER A 95 2.77 10.77 -3.72
N ARG A 96 3.70 9.89 -4.15
CA ARG A 96 3.72 9.37 -5.52
C ARG A 96 2.64 8.29 -5.71
N THR A 97 1.80 8.51 -6.72
CA THR A 97 0.68 7.64 -7.11
C THR A 97 0.66 7.52 -8.64
N PHE A 98 -0.14 6.59 -9.16
CA PHE A 98 -0.38 6.55 -10.61
C PHE A 98 -1.10 7.81 -11.12
N ALA A 99 -1.90 8.49 -10.28
CA ALA A 99 -2.58 9.73 -10.65
C ALA A 99 -1.61 10.91 -10.77
N THR A 100 -0.56 10.94 -9.93
CA THR A 100 0.47 12.01 -9.98
C THR A 100 1.57 11.73 -11.01
N PHE A 101 1.57 10.56 -11.66
CA PHE A 101 2.52 10.25 -12.72
C PHE A 101 2.11 10.92 -14.02
N GLN A 102 2.95 11.79 -14.55
CA GLN A 102 2.71 12.46 -15.82
C GLN A 102 3.04 11.51 -16.98
N ALA A 103 2.04 10.72 -17.37
CA ALA A 103 2.18 9.76 -18.45
C ALA A 103 2.29 10.46 -19.81
N THR A 104 3.26 10.05 -20.61
CA THR A 104 3.40 10.41 -22.02
C THR A 104 3.02 9.22 -22.89
N PRO A 105 2.80 9.39 -24.21
CA PRO A 105 2.57 8.24 -25.10
C PRO A 105 3.67 7.18 -25.02
N ALA A 106 4.93 7.58 -24.79
CA ALA A 106 6.06 6.67 -24.65
C ALA A 106 6.10 5.91 -23.32
N THR A 107 5.57 6.49 -22.22
CA THR A 107 5.55 5.85 -20.89
C THR A 107 4.24 5.14 -20.56
N LYS A 108 3.16 5.45 -21.30
CA LYS A 108 1.84 4.85 -21.08
C LYS A 108 1.85 3.31 -21.04
N PRO A 109 2.54 2.60 -21.96
CA PRO A 109 2.59 1.13 -21.90
C PRO A 109 3.21 0.60 -20.60
N ALA A 110 4.22 1.30 -20.05
CA ALA A 110 4.85 0.97 -18.78
C ALA A 110 3.87 1.17 -17.61
N VAL A 111 3.14 2.29 -17.59
CA VAL A 111 2.10 2.57 -16.58
C VAL A 111 0.99 1.52 -16.62
N ASP A 112 0.52 1.17 -17.81
CA ASP A 112 -0.54 0.18 -18.00
C ASP A 112 -0.10 -1.23 -17.54
N LEU A 113 1.18 -1.58 -17.75
CA LEU A 113 1.74 -2.83 -17.25
C LEU A 113 1.86 -2.85 -15.73
N CYS A 114 2.29 -1.74 -15.12
CA CYS A 114 2.34 -1.59 -13.67
C CYS A 114 0.93 -1.72 -13.03
N ARG A 115 -0.10 -1.13 -13.63
CA ARG A 115 -1.49 -1.27 -13.14
C ARG A 115 -2.00 -2.71 -13.30
N ARG A 116 -1.68 -3.37 -14.42
CA ARG A 116 -2.01 -4.80 -14.60
C ARG A 116 -1.35 -5.67 -13.54
N PHE A 117 -0.10 -5.39 -13.20
CA PHE A 117 0.57 -6.08 -12.09
C PHE A 117 -0.19 -5.88 -10.76
N CYS A 118 -0.62 -4.66 -10.43
CA CYS A 118 -1.41 -4.40 -9.22
C CYS A 118 -2.71 -5.21 -9.19
N SER A 119 -3.38 -5.36 -10.33
CA SER A 119 -4.58 -6.18 -10.44
C SER A 119 -4.26 -7.68 -10.30
N ALA A 120 -3.18 -8.15 -10.91
CA ALA A 120 -2.78 -9.54 -10.89
C ALA A 120 -2.35 -10.01 -9.48
N VAL A 121 -1.53 -9.21 -8.77
CA VAL A 121 -1.04 -9.58 -7.44
C VAL A 121 -2.14 -9.62 -6.38
N LYS A 122 -3.26 -8.92 -6.60
CA LYS A 122 -4.47 -9.00 -5.76
C LYS A 122 -5.17 -10.35 -5.89
N LEU A 123 -5.06 -11.00 -7.04
CA LEU A 123 -5.68 -12.29 -7.33
C LEU A 123 -4.76 -13.47 -7.00
N ASP A 124 -3.48 -13.32 -7.31
CA ASP A 124 -2.46 -14.33 -7.05
C ASP A 124 -1.20 -13.66 -6.49
N PRO A 125 -0.83 -13.92 -5.22
CA PRO A 125 0.38 -13.36 -4.61
C PRO A 125 1.69 -13.92 -5.17
N LYS A 126 1.64 -14.90 -6.08
CA LYS A 126 2.82 -15.54 -6.69
C LYS A 126 3.09 -15.08 -8.12
N VAL A 127 2.43 -14.01 -8.57
CA VAL A 127 2.68 -13.48 -9.93
C VAL A 127 4.12 -13.00 -10.07
N PRO A 128 4.71 -13.11 -11.28
CA PRO A 128 6.02 -12.54 -11.54
C PRO A 128 6.08 -11.06 -11.21
N GLY A 129 7.18 -10.63 -10.59
CA GLY A 129 7.43 -9.22 -10.28
C GLY A 129 7.68 -8.35 -11.51
N LEU A 130 8.20 -7.14 -11.31
CA LEU A 130 8.53 -6.22 -12.39
C LEU A 130 9.98 -5.76 -12.32
N LEU A 131 10.66 -5.72 -13.47
CA LEU A 131 11.98 -5.10 -13.61
C LEU A 131 11.83 -3.77 -14.38
N LEU A 132 11.75 -2.66 -13.64
CA LEU A 132 11.59 -1.31 -14.18
C LEU A 132 12.95 -0.77 -14.63
N LYS A 133 13.15 -0.68 -15.94
CA LYS A 133 14.42 -0.23 -16.57
C LYS A 133 14.25 1.09 -17.27
N GLY A 134 15.29 1.93 -17.23
CA GLY A 134 15.33 3.21 -17.95
C GLY A 134 16.41 4.13 -17.39
N ASN A 135 16.68 5.21 -18.08
CA ASN A 135 17.65 6.23 -17.68
C ASN A 135 17.26 6.92 -16.36
N CYS A 136 18.16 7.74 -15.81
CA CYS A 136 17.86 8.58 -14.65
C CYS A 136 16.66 9.51 -14.96
N GLY A 137 15.85 9.80 -13.93
CA GLY A 137 14.72 10.73 -14.03
C GLY A 137 13.51 10.27 -14.84
N THR A 138 13.48 9.05 -15.38
CA THR A 138 12.36 8.53 -16.19
C THR A 138 11.12 8.13 -15.39
N GLY A 139 11.18 8.18 -14.05
CA GLY A 139 10.04 7.89 -13.17
C GLY A 139 9.95 6.45 -12.65
N LYS A 140 11.02 5.65 -12.72
CA LYS A 140 11.06 4.26 -12.19
C LYS A 140 10.63 4.18 -10.74
N THR A 141 11.29 4.92 -9.85
CA THR A 141 10.98 4.99 -8.42
C THR A 141 9.55 5.47 -8.18
N HIS A 142 9.05 6.44 -8.96
CA HIS A 142 7.67 6.90 -8.87
C HIS A 142 6.68 5.76 -9.13
N LEU A 143 6.86 4.99 -10.21
CA LEU A 143 5.99 3.86 -10.52
C LEU A 143 6.11 2.74 -9.48
N ALA A 144 7.31 2.45 -8.99
CA ALA A 144 7.51 1.45 -7.94
C ALA A 144 6.76 1.82 -6.64
N VAL A 145 6.80 3.09 -6.23
CA VAL A 145 6.04 3.59 -5.06
C VAL A 145 4.54 3.60 -5.34
N ALA A 146 4.11 3.97 -6.55
CA ALA A 146 2.69 3.93 -6.93
C ALA A 146 2.12 2.52 -6.85
N ILE A 147 2.88 1.50 -7.30
CA ILE A 147 2.51 0.09 -7.17
C ILE A 147 2.40 -0.29 -5.69
N LEU A 148 3.42 0.03 -4.89
CA LEU A 148 3.44 -0.30 -3.46
C LEU A 148 2.23 0.29 -2.73
N ARG A 149 1.84 1.53 -3.06
CA ARG A 149 0.66 2.19 -2.50
C ARG A 149 -0.64 1.50 -2.92
N GLU A 150 -0.82 1.25 -4.22
CA GLU A 150 -2.05 0.62 -4.73
C GLU A 150 -2.24 -0.82 -4.19
N THR A 151 -1.14 -1.55 -3.97
CA THR A 151 -1.19 -2.88 -3.33
C THR A 151 -1.44 -2.79 -1.83
N ALA A 152 -0.89 -1.78 -1.14
CA ALA A 152 -1.18 -1.52 0.28
C ALA A 152 -2.65 -1.16 0.50
N GLU A 153 -3.26 -0.36 -0.39
CA GLU A 153 -4.71 -0.06 -0.41
C GLU A 153 -5.57 -1.31 -0.55
N ALA A 154 -5.06 -2.32 -1.26
CA ALA A 154 -5.70 -3.63 -1.37
C ALA A 154 -5.39 -4.59 -0.19
N GLY A 155 -4.68 -4.12 0.83
CA GLY A 155 -4.33 -4.90 2.02
C GLY A 155 -3.10 -5.80 1.86
N ILE A 156 -2.34 -5.68 0.78
CA ILE A 156 -1.08 -6.41 0.57
C ILE A 156 0.06 -5.56 1.14
N PRO A 157 0.68 -5.96 2.26
CA PRO A 157 1.80 -5.23 2.81
C PRO A 157 3.03 -5.38 1.93
N GLY A 158 3.75 -4.29 1.73
CA GLY A 158 4.97 -4.30 0.97
C GLY A 158 6.10 -3.54 1.69
N MET A 159 7.32 -3.79 1.25
CA MET A 159 8.53 -3.17 1.76
C MET A 159 9.28 -2.46 0.65
N PHE A 160 9.75 -1.25 0.91
CA PHE A 160 10.57 -0.46 -0.01
C PHE A 160 12.00 -0.39 0.52
N VAL A 161 12.94 -0.83 -0.26
CA VAL A 161 14.36 -0.85 0.08
C VAL A 161 15.15 -0.13 -1.00
N VAL A 162 15.79 0.96 -0.65
CA VAL A 162 16.79 1.62 -1.49
C VAL A 162 18.09 0.82 -1.34
N VAL A 163 18.56 0.21 -2.42
CA VAL A 163 19.71 -0.71 -2.37
C VAL A 163 20.96 -0.03 -1.84
N PRO A 164 21.37 1.17 -2.29
CA PRO A 164 22.49 1.92 -1.70
C PRO A 164 22.38 2.12 -0.19
N ASP A 165 21.19 2.46 0.33
CA ASP A 165 20.96 2.66 1.76
C ASP A 165 21.08 1.34 2.56
N LEU A 166 20.57 0.24 2.00
CA LEU A 166 20.74 -1.10 2.58
C LEU A 166 22.21 -1.45 2.71
N LEU A 167 22.98 -1.24 1.65
CA LEU A 167 24.41 -1.53 1.62
C LEU A 167 25.20 -0.65 2.61
N ALA A 168 24.84 0.63 2.74
CA ALA A 168 25.42 1.52 3.73
C ALA A 168 25.16 1.04 5.16
N LYS A 169 23.93 0.61 5.48
CA LYS A 169 23.56 0.04 6.78
C LYS A 169 24.29 -1.27 7.05
N MET A 170 24.39 -2.16 6.06
CA MET A 170 25.16 -3.41 6.19
C MET A 170 26.61 -3.13 6.48
N LYS A 171 27.25 -2.18 5.78
CA LYS A 171 28.63 -1.79 6.03
C LYS A 171 28.85 -1.23 7.44
N ALA A 172 27.92 -0.39 7.92
CA ALA A 172 27.97 0.15 9.28
C ALA A 172 27.81 -0.96 10.34
N SER A 173 26.95 -1.96 10.10
CA SER A 173 26.71 -3.06 11.04
C SER A 173 27.93 -3.99 11.23
N PHE A 174 28.87 -4.03 10.29
CA PHE A 174 30.12 -4.77 10.48
C PHE A 174 30.96 -4.24 11.65
N SER A 175 30.83 -2.95 11.96
CA SER A 175 31.53 -2.32 13.08
C SER A 175 30.69 -2.32 14.37
N THR A 176 29.37 -2.18 14.30
CA THR A 176 28.49 -2.07 15.48
C THR A 176 28.06 -3.42 16.04
N LYS A 177 28.01 -4.47 15.21
CA LYS A 177 27.53 -5.82 15.55
C LYS A 177 26.12 -5.83 16.18
N ASP A 178 25.29 -4.84 15.88
CA ASP A 178 23.95 -4.66 16.48
C ASP A 178 22.85 -5.54 15.86
N GLY A 179 23.16 -6.29 14.81
CA GLY A 179 22.23 -7.20 14.14
C GLY A 179 21.13 -6.53 13.30
N LYS A 180 20.92 -5.22 13.42
CA LYS A 180 19.78 -4.51 12.78
C LYS A 180 19.76 -4.60 11.26
N ALA A 181 20.93 -4.59 10.64
CA ALA A 181 21.03 -4.72 9.20
C ALA A 181 20.67 -6.14 8.73
N ALA A 182 21.02 -7.17 9.51
CA ALA A 182 20.60 -8.55 9.23
C ALA A 182 19.07 -8.70 9.35
N GLU A 183 18.45 -8.11 10.37
CA GLU A 183 16.99 -8.08 10.51
C GLU A 183 16.31 -7.41 9.32
N LEU A 184 16.89 -6.32 8.79
CA LEU A 184 16.37 -5.64 7.60
C LEU A 184 16.44 -6.54 6.36
N VAL A 185 17.54 -7.29 6.18
CA VAL A 185 17.68 -8.25 5.07
C VAL A 185 16.66 -9.39 5.21
N GLU A 186 16.50 -9.95 6.41
CA GLU A 186 15.51 -11.00 6.66
C GLU A 186 14.07 -10.49 6.43
N ALA A 187 13.75 -9.27 6.84
CA ALA A 187 12.48 -8.64 6.54
C ALA A 187 12.26 -8.46 5.03
N ALA A 188 13.30 -8.05 4.30
CA ALA A 188 13.24 -7.91 2.84
C ALA A 188 13.09 -9.25 2.11
N LYS A 189 13.75 -10.31 2.60
CA LYS A 189 13.59 -11.68 2.06
C LYS A 189 12.14 -12.14 2.15
N ASN A 190 11.47 -11.89 3.26
CA ASN A 190 10.15 -12.44 3.60
C ASN A 190 8.98 -11.47 3.34
N ALA A 191 9.23 -10.25 2.86
CA ALA A 191 8.17 -9.28 2.56
C ALA A 191 7.23 -9.84 1.48
N PRO A 192 5.88 -9.79 1.66
CA PRO A 192 4.93 -10.24 0.67
C PRO A 192 5.11 -9.56 -0.69
N LEU A 193 5.41 -8.28 -0.71
CA LEU A 193 5.84 -7.52 -1.88
C LEU A 193 7.10 -6.72 -1.53
N LEU A 194 8.14 -6.86 -2.31
CA LEU A 194 9.39 -6.10 -2.13
C LEU A 194 9.63 -5.17 -3.30
N VAL A 195 9.98 -3.92 -3.00
CA VAL A 195 10.59 -2.98 -3.95
C VAL A 195 12.07 -2.87 -3.62
N LEU A 196 12.92 -3.21 -4.57
CA LEU A 196 14.37 -2.94 -4.56
C LEU A 196 14.65 -1.76 -5.50
N ASP A 197 14.83 -0.59 -4.91
CA ASP A 197 15.05 0.64 -5.69
C ASP A 197 16.53 0.91 -5.91
N ASP A 198 16.84 1.34 -7.13
CA ASP A 198 18.16 1.78 -7.59
C ASP A 198 19.23 0.67 -7.56
N LEU A 199 18.84 -0.56 -7.98
CA LEU A 199 19.78 -1.66 -8.10
C LEU A 199 20.89 -1.35 -9.11
N GLY A 200 22.14 -1.39 -8.65
CA GLY A 200 23.34 -1.14 -9.48
C GLY A 200 23.79 0.32 -9.47
N ALA A 201 23.31 1.15 -8.53
CA ALA A 201 23.79 2.52 -8.38
C ALA A 201 25.23 2.61 -7.82
N GLU A 202 25.73 1.54 -7.20
CA GLU A 202 27.07 1.50 -6.60
C GLU A 202 27.98 0.46 -7.28
N ASP A 203 29.30 0.65 -7.14
CA ASP A 203 30.29 -0.32 -7.59
C ASP A 203 30.16 -1.61 -6.75
N PRO A 204 29.90 -2.75 -7.38
CA PRO A 204 29.68 -3.99 -6.67
C PRO A 204 30.96 -4.55 -6.08
N LYS A 205 30.99 -4.63 -4.76
CA LYS A 205 32.01 -5.42 -4.05
C LYS A 205 31.55 -6.89 -3.95
N PRO A 206 32.44 -7.87 -3.77
CA PRO A 206 32.06 -9.28 -3.70
C PRO A 206 30.94 -9.56 -2.69
N TRP A 207 30.98 -8.96 -1.50
CA TRP A 207 29.93 -9.14 -0.48
C TRP A 207 28.56 -8.54 -0.88
N VAL A 208 28.57 -7.49 -1.71
CA VAL A 208 27.33 -6.88 -2.27
C VAL A 208 26.67 -7.86 -3.23
N THR A 209 27.46 -8.43 -4.15
CA THR A 209 26.97 -9.44 -5.09
C THR A 209 26.39 -10.66 -4.38
N GLU A 210 27.07 -11.11 -3.31
CA GLU A 210 26.59 -12.22 -2.48
C GLU A 210 25.28 -11.87 -1.77
N LEU A 211 25.17 -10.70 -1.17
CA LEU A 211 23.96 -10.22 -0.50
C LEU A 211 22.77 -10.17 -1.47
N ILE A 212 22.97 -9.55 -2.64
CA ILE A 212 21.94 -9.45 -3.69
C ILE A 212 21.56 -10.84 -4.19
N TYR A 213 22.53 -11.74 -4.39
CA TYR A 213 22.25 -13.10 -4.77
C TYR A 213 21.39 -13.82 -3.73
N VAL A 214 21.74 -13.76 -2.45
CA VAL A 214 20.98 -14.41 -1.37
C VAL A 214 19.55 -13.87 -1.31
N LEU A 215 19.37 -12.56 -1.41
CA LEU A 215 18.06 -11.90 -1.38
C LEU A 215 17.19 -12.33 -2.58
N ILE A 216 17.74 -12.23 -3.79
CA ILE A 216 17.01 -12.59 -5.03
C ILE A 216 16.73 -14.10 -5.07
N ASN A 217 17.71 -14.94 -4.70
CA ASN A 217 17.54 -16.39 -4.69
C ASN A 217 16.42 -16.84 -3.75
N HIS A 218 16.39 -16.31 -2.52
CA HIS A 218 15.32 -16.62 -1.56
C HIS A 218 13.95 -16.25 -2.12
N ARG A 219 13.80 -15.05 -2.68
CA ARG A 219 12.52 -14.58 -3.22
C ARG A 219 12.09 -15.34 -4.47
N TYR A 220 13.06 -15.73 -5.31
CA TYR A 220 12.84 -16.61 -6.45
C TYR A 220 12.30 -17.98 -6.02
N GLU A 221 12.96 -18.64 -5.08
CA GLU A 221 12.56 -19.97 -4.58
C GLU A 221 11.18 -19.96 -3.92
N HIS A 222 10.79 -18.88 -3.27
CA HIS A 222 9.51 -18.72 -2.59
C HIS A 222 8.43 -18.06 -3.48
N MET A 223 8.74 -17.77 -4.75
CA MET A 223 7.84 -17.09 -5.70
C MET A 223 7.27 -15.77 -5.14
N LEU A 224 8.09 -14.99 -4.44
CA LEU A 224 7.67 -13.73 -3.83
C LEU A 224 7.81 -12.59 -4.84
N PRO A 225 6.71 -11.86 -5.18
CA PRO A 225 6.73 -10.80 -6.16
C PRO A 225 7.70 -9.69 -5.76
N THR A 226 8.57 -9.34 -6.69
CA THR A 226 9.64 -8.37 -6.45
C THR A 226 9.64 -7.31 -7.56
N ILE A 227 9.60 -6.04 -7.18
CA ILE A 227 9.73 -4.92 -8.08
C ILE A 227 11.15 -4.38 -7.96
N ILE A 228 11.84 -4.28 -9.07
CA ILE A 228 13.23 -3.81 -9.09
C ILE A 228 13.31 -2.62 -10.01
N THR A 229 13.94 -1.54 -9.56
CA THR A 229 14.30 -0.43 -10.43
C THR A 229 15.79 -0.42 -10.69
N THR A 230 16.18 -0.17 -11.91
CA THR A 230 17.58 -0.14 -12.31
C THR A 230 17.82 0.71 -13.56
N ASN A 231 19.01 1.24 -13.70
CA ASN A 231 19.49 1.85 -14.93
C ASN A 231 20.22 0.84 -15.83
N TYR A 232 20.44 -0.38 -15.37
CA TYR A 232 21.17 -1.41 -16.09
C TYR A 232 20.26 -2.17 -17.06
N ASP A 233 20.82 -2.56 -18.18
CA ASP A 233 20.23 -3.59 -19.03
C ASP A 233 20.55 -5.01 -18.51
N GLY A 234 19.98 -6.02 -19.13
CA GLY A 234 20.17 -7.40 -18.70
C GLY A 234 21.63 -7.87 -18.78
N LYS A 235 22.39 -7.38 -19.79
CA LYS A 235 23.82 -7.70 -19.93
C LYS A 235 24.62 -7.10 -18.79
N ARG A 236 24.39 -5.81 -18.49
CA ARG A 236 25.07 -5.13 -17.38
C ARG A 236 24.74 -5.75 -16.02
N ILE A 237 23.49 -6.20 -15.80
CA ILE A 237 23.12 -6.96 -14.60
C ILE A 237 23.93 -8.26 -14.50
N ALA A 238 24.08 -9.00 -15.59
CA ALA A 238 24.87 -10.22 -15.61
C ALA A 238 26.37 -9.98 -15.38
N ASP A 239 26.91 -8.92 -15.96
CA ASP A 239 28.33 -8.54 -15.78
C ASP A 239 28.61 -8.12 -14.32
N VAL A 240 27.66 -7.44 -13.67
CA VAL A 240 27.83 -6.86 -12.32
C VAL A 240 27.49 -7.84 -11.22
N PHE A 241 26.33 -8.49 -11.30
CA PHE A 241 25.79 -9.38 -10.25
C PHE A 241 25.96 -10.86 -10.57
N GLY A 242 26.45 -11.20 -11.75
CA GLY A 242 26.66 -12.56 -12.22
C GLY A 242 25.44 -13.17 -12.94
N LEU A 243 25.71 -14.18 -13.77
CA LEU A 243 24.70 -14.86 -14.59
C LEU A 243 23.57 -15.48 -13.75
N ARG A 244 23.88 -15.95 -12.54
CA ARG A 244 22.89 -16.58 -11.66
C ARG A 244 21.80 -15.57 -11.22
N VAL A 245 22.17 -14.35 -10.88
CA VAL A 245 21.21 -13.29 -10.53
C VAL A 245 20.42 -12.88 -11.78
N ALA A 246 21.10 -12.62 -12.90
CA ALA A 246 20.46 -12.23 -14.14
C ALA A 246 19.42 -13.25 -14.64
N SER A 247 19.74 -14.54 -14.57
CA SER A 247 18.82 -15.63 -14.95
C SER A 247 17.57 -15.65 -14.09
N ARG A 248 17.72 -15.57 -12.75
CA ARG A 248 16.56 -15.53 -11.82
C ARG A 248 15.69 -14.31 -12.04
N LEU A 249 16.31 -13.14 -12.21
CA LEU A 249 15.57 -11.92 -12.51
C LEU A 249 14.77 -12.02 -13.81
N SER A 250 15.34 -12.64 -14.84
CA SER A 250 14.64 -12.84 -16.13
C SER A 250 13.44 -13.77 -16.02
N GLU A 251 13.47 -14.75 -15.11
CA GLU A 251 12.38 -15.69 -14.88
C GLU A 251 11.32 -15.13 -13.91
N MET A 252 11.76 -14.51 -12.81
CA MET A 252 10.85 -14.02 -11.78
C MET A 252 10.26 -12.64 -12.02
N THR A 253 10.66 -11.92 -13.09
CA THR A 253 10.17 -10.57 -13.36
C THR A 253 9.81 -10.34 -14.82
N VAL A 254 8.80 -9.49 -15.04
CA VAL A 254 8.47 -8.96 -16.37
C VAL A 254 9.24 -7.66 -16.60
N PRO A 255 10.03 -7.53 -17.67
CA PRO A 255 10.77 -6.32 -17.95
C PRO A 255 9.85 -5.19 -18.42
N VAL A 256 10.00 -4.01 -17.80
CA VAL A 256 9.28 -2.77 -18.12
C VAL A 256 10.28 -1.71 -18.52
N ASN A 257 10.35 -1.39 -19.80
CA ASN A 257 11.24 -0.36 -20.30
C ASN A 257 10.54 1.00 -20.24
N ILE A 258 11.07 1.94 -19.45
CA ILE A 258 10.54 3.28 -19.31
C ILE A 258 11.41 4.23 -20.13
N ARG A 259 10.89 4.62 -21.30
CA ARG A 259 11.56 5.53 -22.23
C ARG A 259 11.00 6.94 -22.04
N ALA A 260 11.72 7.79 -21.34
CA ALA A 260 11.38 9.17 -21.10
C ALA A 260 12.65 10.01 -20.98
N GLU A 261 12.51 11.31 -21.19
CA GLU A 261 13.54 12.28 -20.81
C GLU A 261 13.61 12.41 -19.28
N ASP A 262 14.72 12.92 -18.77
CA ASP A 262 14.86 13.19 -17.34
C ASP A 262 13.87 14.29 -16.92
N TYR A 263 12.84 13.88 -16.15
CA TYR A 263 11.81 14.78 -15.64
C TYR A 263 12.38 15.85 -14.69
N ARG A 264 13.49 15.56 -14.01
CA ARG A 264 14.12 16.48 -13.05
C ARG A 264 14.73 17.69 -13.76
N MET A 265 15.09 17.52 -15.03
CA MET A 265 15.69 18.60 -15.85
C MET A 265 14.63 19.51 -16.49
N LYS A 266 13.37 19.08 -16.56
CA LYS A 266 12.28 19.89 -17.15
C LYS A 266 11.83 21.09 -16.29
N GLY A 267 12.23 21.16 -15.03
CA GLY A 267 11.92 22.26 -14.10
C GLY A 267 13.12 23.16 -13.78
N ALA A 268 14.26 22.99 -14.44
CA ALA A 268 15.49 23.71 -14.20
C ALA A 268 15.79 24.80 -15.25
N CYS A 269 14.79 25.19 -16.08
CA CYS A 269 14.87 26.33 -16.99
C CYS A 269 13.96 27.44 -16.53
#